data_357c8f32532540e3d31fb0a5a9ba0424
#
_entry.id   357c8f32532540e3d31fb0a5a9ba0424
#
_cell.length_a   1.000
_cell.length_b   1.000
_cell.length_c   1.000
_cell.angle_alpha   90.00
_cell.angle_beta   90.00
_cell.angle_gamma   90.00
#
_symmetry.space_group_name_H-M   'P 1'
#
loop_
_entity.id
_entity.type
_entity.pdbx_description
1 polymer ?
#
loop_
_entity_poly.entity_id
_entity_poly.type
_entity_poly.pdbx_seq_one_letter_code
_entity_poly.pdbx_strand_id
1 'polypeptide(L)'
;FLDVVASTSDDSLDIHLLPQSKILCHERQLIPNFVGHLETMDQDWRSLQQHLRREGLPELGALPEKNVRRVSDHRDVPDYFKDPGLVRIVTERYGDDIELFYGNKTTEQLIQGE
;
A
#
# COMPACT_ATOMS: atom_id res chain seq x y z
N PHE A 1 15.71 -7.65 8.57
CA PHE A 1 15.01 -6.39 8.27
C PHE A 1 13.65 -6.33 8.98
N LEU A 2 12.76 -7.29 8.75
CA LEU A 2 11.41 -7.28 9.38
C LEU A 2 11.44 -7.40 10.90
N ASP A 3 12.44 -8.08 11.47
CA ASP A 3 12.62 -8.14 12.93
C ASP A 3 12.89 -6.76 13.53
N VAL A 4 13.65 -5.93 12.84
CA VAL A 4 13.90 -4.53 13.25
C VAL A 4 12.61 -3.71 13.14
N VAL A 5 11.85 -3.88 12.08
CA VAL A 5 10.54 -3.23 11.91
C VAL A 5 9.60 -3.64 13.03
N ALA A 6 9.52 -4.93 13.35
CA ALA A 6 8.66 -5.46 14.40
C ALA A 6 8.99 -4.92 15.80
N SER A 7 10.27 -4.69 16.09
CA SER A 7 10.76 -4.23 17.39
C SER A 7 10.83 -2.71 17.54
N THR A 8 10.59 -1.95 16.48
CA THR A 8 10.67 -0.49 16.47
C THR A 8 9.27 0.11 16.66
N SER A 9 9.14 1.06 17.60
CA SER A 9 7.88 1.78 17.80
C SER A 9 7.56 2.70 16.60
N ASP A 10 6.29 3.05 16.43
CA ASP A 10 5.85 3.94 15.35
C ASP A 10 6.58 5.30 15.39
N ASP A 11 6.82 5.85 16.58
CA ASP A 11 7.51 7.14 16.75
C ASP A 11 8.98 7.12 16.34
N SER A 12 9.59 5.94 16.30
CA SER A 12 11.00 5.75 15.94
C SER A 12 11.19 5.10 14.58
N LEU A 13 10.11 4.66 13.94
CA LEU A 13 10.14 4.01 12.65
C LEU A 13 10.32 5.06 11.54
N ASP A 14 11.12 4.71 10.53
CA ASP A 14 11.21 5.52 9.31
C ASP A 14 9.82 5.67 8.68
N ILE A 15 9.48 6.89 8.25
CA ILE A 15 8.16 7.21 7.69
C ILE A 15 7.79 6.32 6.49
N HIS A 16 8.78 5.84 5.72
CA HIS A 16 8.56 4.95 4.59
C HIS A 16 8.14 3.53 4.99
N LEU A 17 8.34 3.17 6.26
CA LEU A 17 7.98 1.88 6.83
C LEU A 17 6.77 1.97 7.75
N LEU A 18 6.28 3.17 7.99
CA LEU A 18 5.11 3.41 8.83
C LEU A 18 3.85 2.88 8.12
N PRO A 19 2.90 2.27 8.84
CA PRO A 19 1.60 1.93 8.27
C PRO A 19 0.94 3.16 7.63
N GLN A 20 0.40 3.01 6.43
CA GLN A 20 -0.23 4.12 5.70
C GLN A 20 -1.47 4.65 6.42
N SER A 21 -2.18 3.82 7.14
CA SER A 21 -3.29 4.22 8.01
C SER A 21 -2.87 5.24 9.06
N LYS A 22 -1.63 5.21 9.55
CA LYS A 22 -1.10 6.21 10.48
C LYS A 22 -0.89 7.58 9.84
N ILE A 23 -0.65 7.60 8.53
CA ILE A 23 -0.41 8.83 7.76
C ILE A 23 -1.70 9.39 7.20
N LEU A 24 -2.58 8.54 6.70
CA LEU A 24 -3.75 8.91 5.91
C LEU A 24 -5.04 9.03 6.71
N CYS A 25 -5.06 8.58 7.97
CA CYS A 25 -6.22 8.67 8.84
C CYS A 25 -6.02 9.67 9.97
N HIS A 26 -7.11 10.33 10.36
CA HIS A 26 -7.22 11.11 11.57
C HIS A 26 -8.42 10.60 12.38
N GLU A 27 -8.21 10.32 13.67
CA GLU A 27 -9.25 9.75 14.54
C GLU A 27 -9.95 8.52 13.92
N ARG A 28 -9.17 7.63 13.30
CA ARG A 28 -9.62 6.43 12.58
C ARG A 28 -10.46 6.70 11.31
N GLN A 29 -10.47 7.92 10.83
CA GLN A 29 -11.15 8.29 9.60
C GLN A 29 -10.13 8.56 8.48
N LEU A 30 -10.34 7.96 7.33
CA LEU A 30 -9.56 8.20 6.14
C LEU A 30 -9.78 9.64 5.65
N ILE A 31 -8.71 10.43 5.57
CA ILE A 31 -8.77 11.83 5.16
C ILE A 31 -8.88 12.00 3.64
N PRO A 32 -8.11 11.27 2.80
CA PRO A 32 -8.21 11.41 1.34
C PRO A 32 -9.59 11.05 0.80
N ASN A 33 -10.07 11.80 -0.18
CA ASN A 33 -11.33 11.51 -0.88
C ASN A 33 -11.18 10.44 -1.97
N PHE A 34 -9.95 10.17 -2.39
CA PHE A 34 -9.63 9.16 -3.38
C PHE A 34 -8.33 8.45 -3.00
N VAL A 35 -8.35 7.14 -3.09
CA VAL A 35 -7.18 6.29 -2.87
C VAL A 35 -7.05 5.36 -4.06
N GLY A 36 -5.90 5.37 -4.71
CA GLY A 36 -5.53 4.42 -5.76
C GLY A 36 -4.55 3.38 -5.23
N HIS A 37 -4.52 2.24 -5.91
CA HIS A 37 -3.62 1.13 -5.59
C HIS A 37 -2.53 1.01 -6.67
N LEU A 38 -1.32 0.72 -6.25
CA LEU A 38 -0.19 0.59 -7.16
C LEU A 38 -0.41 -0.54 -8.18
N GLU A 39 -1.05 -1.62 -7.74
CA GLU A 39 -1.33 -2.80 -8.55
C GLU A 39 -2.35 -2.54 -9.67
N THR A 40 -3.19 -1.55 -9.50
CA THR A 40 -4.24 -1.17 -10.47
C THR A 40 -4.09 0.28 -10.96
N MET A 41 -2.87 0.80 -10.93
CA MET A 41 -2.57 2.22 -11.15
C MET A 41 -3.21 2.80 -12.42
N ASP A 42 -3.13 2.10 -13.54
CA ASP A 42 -3.72 2.58 -14.81
C ASP A 42 -5.24 2.74 -14.74
N GLN A 43 -5.90 1.79 -14.08
CA GLN A 43 -7.35 1.84 -13.89
C GLN A 43 -7.72 2.93 -12.88
N ASP A 44 -6.99 3.01 -11.78
CA ASP A 44 -7.24 3.98 -10.73
C ASP A 44 -6.96 5.40 -11.20
N TRP A 45 -5.97 5.60 -12.06
CA TRP A 45 -5.71 6.89 -12.71
C TRP A 45 -6.89 7.35 -13.55
N ARG A 46 -7.50 6.45 -14.33
CA ARG A 46 -8.73 6.75 -15.09
C ARG A 46 -9.91 7.09 -14.17
N SER A 47 -10.05 6.34 -13.06
CA SER A 47 -11.08 6.58 -12.06
C SER A 47 -10.89 7.93 -11.36
N LEU A 48 -9.65 8.29 -11.05
CA LEU A 48 -9.30 9.60 -10.51
C LEU A 48 -9.70 10.74 -11.48
N GLN A 49 -9.39 10.58 -12.75
CA GLN A 49 -9.79 11.57 -13.78
C GLN A 49 -11.31 11.77 -13.83
N GLN A 50 -12.08 10.69 -13.74
CA GLN A 50 -13.54 10.75 -13.68
C GLN A 50 -14.03 11.43 -12.40
N HIS A 51 -13.40 11.14 -11.28
CA HIS A 51 -13.71 11.78 -9.99
C HIS A 51 -13.49 13.31 -10.07
N LEU A 52 -12.33 13.73 -10.56
CA LEU A 52 -12.01 15.15 -10.75
C LEU A 52 -13.02 15.85 -11.67
N ARG A 53 -13.42 15.20 -12.75
CA ARG A 53 -14.43 15.74 -13.69
C ARG A 53 -15.78 15.94 -13.01
N ARG A 54 -16.24 14.99 -12.21
CA ARG A 54 -17.49 15.10 -11.45
C ARG A 54 -17.46 16.25 -10.45
N GLU A 55 -16.30 16.50 -9.85
CA GLU A 55 -16.10 17.59 -8.89
C GLU A 55 -15.85 18.96 -9.58
N GLY A 56 -15.87 19.00 -10.91
CA GLY A 56 -15.61 20.23 -11.66
C GLY A 56 -14.14 20.71 -11.60
N LEU A 57 -13.23 19.79 -11.27
CA LEU A 57 -11.80 20.07 -11.18
C LEU A 57 -11.09 19.79 -12.51
N PRO A 58 -9.95 20.44 -12.77
CA PRO A 58 -9.16 20.17 -13.98
C PRO A 58 -8.70 18.72 -14.05
N GLU A 59 -8.71 18.15 -15.25
CA GLU A 59 -8.15 16.83 -15.51
C GLU A 59 -6.63 16.86 -15.40
N LEU A 60 -6.08 15.77 -14.88
CA LEU A 60 -4.66 15.51 -14.92
C LEU A 60 -4.26 14.98 -16.30
N GLY A 61 -3.01 15.16 -16.68
CA GLY A 61 -2.46 14.56 -17.90
C GLY A 61 -2.27 13.05 -17.81
N ALA A 62 -1.47 12.51 -18.72
CA ALA A 62 -1.09 11.10 -18.68
C ALA A 62 -0.38 10.75 -17.38
N LEU A 63 -0.56 9.50 -16.93
CA LEU A 63 0.15 9.00 -15.74
C LEU A 63 1.66 9.13 -15.93
N PRO A 64 2.37 9.86 -15.06
CA PRO A 64 3.81 10.03 -15.20
C PRO A 64 4.55 8.75 -14.81
N GLU A 65 5.44 8.29 -15.66
CA GLU A 65 6.36 7.18 -15.40
C GLU A 65 7.62 7.68 -14.66
N LYS A 66 7.50 7.84 -13.35
CA LYS A 66 8.62 8.23 -12.50
C LYS A 66 8.94 7.13 -11.49
N ASN A 67 10.21 7.00 -11.15
CA ASN A 67 10.70 6.01 -10.17
C ASN A 67 10.40 4.55 -10.53
N VAL A 68 10.20 4.24 -11.80
CA VAL A 68 10.07 2.88 -12.28
C VAL A 68 11.46 2.24 -12.25
N ARG A 69 11.71 1.37 -11.28
CA ARG A 69 12.91 0.54 -11.25
C ARG A 69 12.65 -0.73 -12.03
N ARG A 70 13.45 -0.96 -13.06
CA ARG A 70 13.57 -2.29 -13.68
C ARG A 70 14.40 -3.14 -12.75
N VAL A 71 13.74 -3.98 -11.96
CA VAL A 71 14.43 -4.90 -11.04
C VAL A 71 15.01 -6.04 -11.86
N SER A 72 16.31 -6.26 -11.73
CA SER A 72 17.01 -7.39 -12.34
C SER A 72 16.89 -8.68 -11.53
N ASP A 73 16.39 -8.61 -10.31
CA ASP A 73 16.15 -9.77 -9.46
C ASP A 73 14.74 -10.31 -9.75
N HIS A 74 14.68 -11.53 -10.28
CA HIS A 74 13.45 -12.18 -10.74
C HIS A 74 12.73 -12.98 -9.63
N ARG A 75 13.06 -12.74 -8.36
CA ARG A 75 12.34 -13.39 -7.27
C ARG A 75 10.97 -12.73 -7.08
N ASP A 76 9.95 -13.58 -7.05
CA ASP A 76 8.58 -13.14 -6.77
C ASP A 76 8.37 -12.84 -5.27
N VAL A 77 7.39 -12.01 -4.96
CA VAL A 77 7.07 -11.65 -3.57
C VAL A 77 6.93 -12.88 -2.65
N PRO A 78 6.23 -13.96 -3.05
CA PRO A 78 6.12 -15.16 -2.21
C PRO A 78 7.46 -15.78 -1.81
N ASP A 79 8.51 -15.61 -2.61
CA ASP A 79 9.83 -16.16 -2.31
C ASP A 79 10.48 -15.55 -1.07
N TYR A 80 10.12 -14.32 -0.75
CA TYR A 80 10.61 -13.63 0.44
C TYR A 80 9.82 -13.99 1.71
N PHE A 81 8.64 -14.56 1.58
CA PHE A 81 7.72 -14.87 2.68
C PHE A 81 7.53 -16.37 2.92
N LYS A 82 8.58 -17.17 2.68
CA LYS A 82 8.55 -18.62 2.96
C LYS A 82 8.49 -18.94 4.46
N ASP A 83 8.99 -18.04 5.29
CA ASP A 83 8.90 -18.14 6.74
C ASP A 83 7.57 -17.56 7.24
N PRO A 84 6.70 -18.39 7.87
CA PRO A 84 5.42 -17.92 8.43
C PRO A 84 5.59 -16.82 9.48
N GLY A 85 6.73 -16.74 10.13
CA GLY A 85 7.05 -15.68 11.10
C GLY A 85 7.07 -14.30 10.44
N LEU A 86 7.55 -14.20 9.19
CA LEU A 86 7.58 -12.95 8.43
C LEU A 86 6.17 -12.50 8.03
N VAL A 87 5.32 -13.45 7.63
CA VAL A 87 3.90 -13.18 7.33
C VAL A 87 3.19 -12.62 8.57
N ARG A 88 3.43 -13.21 9.73
CA ARG A 88 2.86 -12.74 10.99
C ARG A 88 3.31 -11.32 11.34
N ILE A 89 4.57 -10.99 11.18
CA ILE A 89 5.10 -9.64 11.43
C ILE A 89 4.37 -8.62 10.55
N VAL A 90 4.20 -8.91 9.26
CA VAL A 90 3.49 -8.03 8.34
C VAL A 90 2.02 -7.89 8.74
N THR A 91 1.36 -9.00 9.09
CA THR A 91 -0.04 -8.97 9.51
C THR A 91 -0.24 -8.15 10.78
N GLU A 92 0.62 -8.30 11.76
CA GLU A 92 0.54 -7.54 13.01
C GLU A 92 0.86 -6.06 12.81
N ARG A 93 1.86 -5.74 12.00
CA ARG A 93 2.31 -4.35 11.80
C ARG A 93 1.40 -3.56 10.87
N TYR A 94 0.94 -4.16 9.78
CA TYR A 94 0.20 -3.52 8.70
C TYR A 94 -1.24 -4.02 8.57
N GLY A 95 -1.78 -4.67 9.62
CA GLY A 95 -3.13 -5.21 9.61
C GLY A 95 -4.20 -4.17 9.35
N ASP A 96 -4.08 -2.98 9.94
CA ASP A 96 -5.00 -1.87 9.72
C ASP A 96 -4.98 -1.40 8.24
N ASP A 97 -3.80 -1.38 7.62
CA ASP A 97 -3.67 -1.04 6.19
C ASP A 97 -4.34 -2.11 5.32
N ILE A 98 -4.14 -3.38 5.65
CA ILE A 98 -4.74 -4.49 4.91
C ILE A 98 -6.26 -4.41 4.99
N GLU A 99 -6.81 -4.20 6.17
CA GLU A 99 -8.26 -4.06 6.37
C GLU A 99 -8.81 -2.84 5.63
N LEU A 100 -8.15 -1.68 5.75
CA LEU A 100 -8.62 -0.42 5.21
C LEU A 100 -8.58 -0.36 3.69
N PHE A 101 -7.49 -0.89 3.07
CA PHE A 101 -7.24 -0.72 1.64
C PHE A 101 -7.51 -1.98 0.81
N TYR A 102 -7.53 -3.16 1.42
CA TYR A 102 -7.67 -4.44 0.73
C TYR A 102 -8.89 -5.26 1.21
N GLY A 103 -9.63 -4.74 2.17
CA GLY A 103 -10.91 -5.31 2.61
C GLY A 103 -10.77 -6.71 3.18
N ASN A 104 -11.37 -7.68 2.51
CA ASN A 104 -11.45 -9.06 3.02
C ASN A 104 -10.25 -9.95 2.68
N LYS A 105 -9.20 -9.38 2.09
CA LYS A 105 -8.00 -10.17 1.76
C LYS A 105 -7.16 -10.44 2.99
N THR A 106 -6.56 -11.62 3.05
CA THR A 106 -5.56 -11.95 4.06
C THR A 106 -4.16 -11.52 3.59
N THR A 107 -3.22 -11.45 4.53
CA THR A 107 -1.81 -11.17 4.20
C THR A 107 -1.26 -12.20 3.21
N GLU A 108 -1.60 -13.48 3.41
CA GLU A 108 -1.17 -14.57 2.52
C GLU A 108 -1.72 -14.39 1.10
N GLN A 109 -2.98 -14.02 0.96
CA GLN A 109 -3.58 -13.75 -0.35
C GLN A 109 -2.88 -12.59 -1.06
N LEU A 110 -2.57 -11.51 -0.34
CA LEU A 110 -1.84 -10.37 -0.90
C LEU A 110 -0.42 -10.76 -1.33
N ILE A 111 0.29 -11.55 -0.54
CA ILE A 111 1.61 -12.06 -0.88
C ILE A 111 1.57 -12.90 -2.16
N GLN A 112 0.51 -13.71 -2.35
CA GLN A 112 0.33 -14.53 -3.55
C GLN A 112 -0.18 -13.74 -4.77
N GLY A 113 -0.49 -12.45 -4.61
CA GLY A 113 -1.04 -11.62 -5.68
C GLY A 113 -2.51 -11.89 -6.00
N GLU A 114 -3.21 -12.41 -5.02
CA GLU A 114 -4.64 -12.74 -5.15
C GLU A 114 -5.57 -11.56 -4.88
#